data_0063fd3e638281d26c78b53757813635
#
_entry.id   0063fd3e638281d26c78b53757813635
#
_cell.length_a   1.000
_cell.length_b   1.000
_cell.length_c   1.000
_cell.angle_alpha   90.00
_cell.angle_beta   90.00
_cell.angle_gamma   90.00
#
_symmetry.space_group_name_H-M   'P 1'
#
loop_
_entity.id
_entity.type
_entity.pdbx_description
1 polymer ?
#
loop_
_entity_poly.entity_id
_entity_poly.type
_entity_poly.pdbx_seq_one_letter_code
_entity_poly.pdbx_strand_id
1 'polypeptide(L)'
;MKKKIFLLVFIAIGCNLSAQRLDPLRTIDFEAQNVWVDSIMNTMSIDEKIGQLYMVQAYSNLDQKHEDFITEMISKYHVGNLVFMQGTPKKQAELTNRYQDTAKAPLLIGFDGEWGLDMRLKNTYRFPWNMTLGAIKNDALINQFGKHLGQHAKRIGIHINFAPVIDVNTNPANPIIGNRSFGESKENVTQKAIAFIKGMQ
;
A
#
# COMPACT_ATOMS: atom_id res chain seq x y z
N MET A 1 39.85 56.49 -28.97
CA MET A 1 38.80 55.50 -29.09
C MET A 1 38.82 54.62 -27.80
N LYS A 2 37.86 54.84 -26.89
CA LYS A 2 37.79 54.09 -25.62
C LYS A 2 36.84 52.89 -25.81
N LYS A 3 37.38 51.66 -25.77
CA LYS A 3 36.59 50.42 -25.77
C LYS A 3 35.96 50.25 -24.41
N LYS A 4 34.63 50.31 -24.33
CA LYS A 4 33.88 49.94 -23.14
C LYS A 4 33.73 48.41 -23.12
N ILE A 5 34.40 47.79 -22.16
CA ILE A 5 34.24 46.36 -21.86
C ILE A 5 32.96 46.25 -20.99
N PHE A 6 31.89 45.65 -21.56
CA PHE A 6 30.70 45.28 -20.83
C PHE A 6 31.00 43.95 -20.11
N LEU A 7 31.21 44.02 -18.79
CA LEU A 7 31.32 42.86 -17.94
C LEU A 7 29.89 42.36 -17.63
N LEU A 8 29.46 41.33 -18.34
CA LEU A 8 28.22 40.61 -18.02
C LEU A 8 28.48 39.75 -16.79
N VAL A 9 28.06 40.25 -15.63
CA VAL A 9 27.98 39.45 -14.41
C VAL A 9 26.76 38.57 -14.54
N PHE A 10 26.97 37.31 -14.93
CA PHE A 10 25.96 36.27 -14.79
C PHE A 10 25.81 35.97 -13.27
N ILE A 11 24.81 36.56 -12.64
CA ILE A 11 24.35 36.11 -11.33
C ILE A 11 23.66 34.77 -11.59
N ALA A 12 24.39 33.67 -11.45
CA ALA A 12 23.84 32.35 -11.34
C ALA A 12 23.06 32.30 -10.01
N ILE A 13 21.78 32.69 -10.06
CA ILE A 13 20.81 32.35 -9.03
C ILE A 13 20.68 30.82 -9.10
N GLY A 14 21.51 30.16 -8.30
CA GLY A 14 21.35 28.73 -8.04
C GLY A 14 20.00 28.55 -7.37
N CYS A 15 18.96 28.33 -8.18
CA CYS A 15 17.75 27.72 -7.69
C CYS A 15 18.15 26.32 -7.20
N ASN A 16 18.46 26.23 -5.91
CA ASN A 16 18.41 24.96 -5.22
C ASN A 16 16.94 24.52 -5.24
N LEU A 17 16.51 23.99 -6.39
CA LEU A 17 15.36 23.09 -6.46
C LEU A 17 15.80 21.83 -5.70
N SER A 18 15.82 21.92 -4.37
CA SER A 18 15.69 20.73 -3.55
C SER A 18 14.35 20.16 -3.96
N ALA A 19 14.38 19.19 -4.86
CA ALA A 19 13.26 18.29 -5.03
C ALA A 19 13.08 17.67 -3.65
N GLN A 20 12.24 18.30 -2.82
CA GLN A 20 11.76 17.68 -1.61
C GLN A 20 11.17 16.37 -2.09
N ARG A 21 11.88 15.26 -1.84
CA ARG A 21 11.27 13.94 -1.93
C ARG A 21 10.09 14.03 -1.00
N LEU A 22 8.89 14.12 -1.58
CA LEU A 22 7.66 14.04 -0.80
C LEU A 22 7.73 12.69 -0.08
N ASP A 23 7.96 12.74 1.20
CA ASP A 23 7.85 11.56 2.04
C ASP A 23 6.39 11.09 1.92
N PRO A 24 6.13 9.89 1.36
CA PRO A 24 4.78 9.40 1.17
C PRO A 24 4.02 9.19 2.49
N LEU A 25 4.74 9.17 3.62
CA LEU A 25 4.17 9.05 4.95
C LEU A 25 3.86 10.41 5.59
N ARG A 26 4.30 11.51 4.96
CA ARG A 26 4.06 12.85 5.47
C ARG A 26 2.67 13.33 5.09
N THR A 27 1.85 13.62 6.08
CA THR A 27 0.52 14.21 5.87
C THR A 27 0.60 15.72 5.54
N ILE A 28 -0.52 16.30 5.10
CA ILE A 28 -0.63 17.75 4.86
C ILE A 28 -0.34 18.53 6.15
N ASP A 29 -0.86 18.04 7.28
CA ASP A 29 -0.59 18.57 8.62
C ASP A 29 0.50 17.71 9.30
N PHE A 30 1.74 17.99 8.95
CA PHE A 30 2.89 17.26 9.48
C PHE A 30 3.12 17.53 10.98
N GLU A 31 2.75 18.71 11.46
CA GLU A 31 2.92 19.08 12.87
C GLU A 31 1.93 18.30 13.75
N ALA A 32 0.67 18.24 13.35
CA ALA A 32 -0.32 17.39 14.02
C ALA A 32 0.02 15.90 13.94
N GLN A 33 0.58 15.44 12.82
CA GLN A 33 1.10 14.08 12.68
C GLN A 33 2.17 13.78 13.73
N ASN A 34 3.17 14.65 13.90
CA ASN A 34 4.24 14.45 14.86
C ASN A 34 3.70 14.44 16.30
N VAL A 35 2.84 15.39 16.65
CA VAL A 35 2.20 15.46 17.98
C VAL A 35 1.46 14.15 18.27
N TRP A 36 0.70 13.63 17.30
CA TRP A 36 -0.01 12.36 17.47
C TRP A 36 0.94 11.17 17.63
N VAL A 37 1.98 11.07 16.78
CA VAL A 37 3.00 10.00 16.85
C VAL A 37 3.70 10.04 18.20
N ASP A 38 4.17 11.20 18.63
CA ASP A 38 4.88 11.38 19.91
C ASP A 38 3.98 11.03 21.09
N SER A 39 2.70 11.38 21.05
CA SER A 39 1.73 11.06 22.11
C SER A 39 1.60 9.54 22.33
N ILE A 40 1.64 8.74 21.23
CA ILE A 40 1.57 7.29 21.29
C ILE A 40 2.94 6.72 21.70
N MET A 41 4.02 7.14 21.01
CA MET A 41 5.36 6.62 21.23
C MET A 41 5.87 6.82 22.66
N ASN A 42 5.51 7.93 23.30
CA ASN A 42 5.91 8.23 24.68
C ASN A 42 5.21 7.35 25.72
N THR A 43 4.09 6.72 25.36
CA THR A 43 3.35 5.79 26.26
C THR A 43 3.75 4.33 26.06
N MET A 44 4.53 4.00 25.02
CA MET A 44 4.92 2.64 24.68
C MET A 44 6.23 2.23 25.34
N SER A 45 6.27 1.02 25.90
CA SER A 45 7.51 0.32 26.25
C SER A 45 8.31 -0.05 24.99
N ILE A 46 9.55 -0.48 25.18
CA ILE A 46 10.39 -0.97 24.07
C ILE A 46 9.76 -2.20 23.38
N ASP A 47 9.18 -3.12 24.17
CA ASP A 47 8.55 -4.33 23.64
C ASP A 47 7.30 -3.98 22.81
N GLU A 48 6.48 -3.05 23.27
CA GLU A 48 5.35 -2.53 22.51
C GLU A 48 5.78 -1.88 21.18
N LYS A 49 6.86 -1.08 21.21
CA LYS A 49 7.43 -0.48 19.98
C LYS A 49 7.94 -1.53 19.00
N ILE A 50 8.61 -2.56 19.51
CA ILE A 50 9.06 -3.71 18.69
C ILE A 50 7.87 -4.42 18.07
N GLY A 51 6.80 -4.67 18.85
CA GLY A 51 5.58 -5.29 18.35
C GLY A 51 4.97 -4.55 17.16
N GLN A 52 5.03 -3.21 17.13
CA GLN A 52 4.51 -2.40 16.02
C GLN A 52 5.20 -2.66 14.69
N LEU A 53 6.41 -3.23 14.68
CA LEU A 53 7.16 -3.53 13.45
C LEU A 53 6.71 -4.85 12.79
N TYR A 54 5.88 -5.65 13.44
CA TYR A 54 5.45 -6.95 12.92
C TYR A 54 4.08 -6.88 12.26
N MET A 55 3.96 -7.61 11.15
CA MET A 55 2.69 -7.86 10.47
C MET A 55 2.38 -9.35 10.52
N VAL A 56 1.26 -9.72 11.10
CA VAL A 56 0.83 -11.11 11.30
C VAL A 56 -0.27 -11.48 10.33
N GLN A 57 -0.21 -12.71 9.79
CA GLN A 57 -1.25 -13.23 8.89
C GLN A 57 -2.53 -13.54 9.68
N ALA A 58 -3.63 -12.90 9.27
CA ALA A 58 -4.96 -13.13 9.79
C ALA A 58 -5.85 -13.80 8.74
N TYR A 59 -6.73 -14.68 9.17
CA TYR A 59 -7.66 -15.42 8.32
C TYR A 59 -9.08 -15.22 8.85
N SER A 60 -10.02 -14.90 7.96
CA SER A 60 -11.42 -14.77 8.35
C SER A 60 -12.26 -16.01 8.03
N ASN A 61 -11.62 -17.12 7.63
CA ASN A 61 -12.25 -18.42 7.38
C ASN A 61 -11.73 -19.53 8.28
N LEU A 62 -10.89 -19.20 9.25
CA LEU A 62 -10.44 -20.15 10.27
C LEU A 62 -11.33 -20.10 11.53
N ASP A 63 -11.07 -21.03 12.46
CA ASP A 63 -11.84 -21.23 13.66
C ASP A 63 -11.53 -20.22 14.80
N GLN A 64 -12.24 -20.37 15.91
CA GLN A 64 -12.07 -19.51 17.09
C GLN A 64 -10.63 -19.58 17.65
N LYS A 65 -9.95 -20.72 17.55
CA LYS A 65 -8.57 -20.85 18.02
C LYS A 65 -7.63 -19.89 17.28
N HIS A 66 -7.83 -19.72 15.96
CA HIS A 66 -7.07 -18.74 15.20
C HIS A 66 -7.43 -17.30 15.58
N GLU A 67 -8.72 -17.02 15.81
CA GLU A 67 -9.16 -15.70 16.24
C GLU A 67 -8.57 -15.34 17.63
N ASP A 68 -8.50 -16.29 18.54
CA ASP A 68 -7.88 -16.13 19.87
C ASP A 68 -6.36 -15.90 19.75
N PHE A 69 -5.68 -16.65 18.87
CA PHE A 69 -4.26 -16.46 18.58
C PHE A 69 -3.98 -15.01 18.07
N ILE A 70 -4.76 -14.50 17.12
CA ILE A 70 -4.58 -13.11 16.65
C ILE A 70 -4.85 -12.12 17.78
N THR A 71 -5.87 -12.37 18.60
CA THR A 71 -6.18 -11.54 19.77
C THR A 71 -5.00 -11.52 20.75
N GLU A 72 -4.34 -12.65 21.00
CA GLU A 72 -3.12 -12.72 21.83
C GLU A 72 -1.96 -11.95 21.21
N MET A 73 -1.74 -12.07 19.88
CA MET A 73 -0.69 -11.31 19.19
C MET A 73 -0.87 -9.80 19.38
N ILE A 74 -2.10 -9.31 19.32
CA ILE A 74 -2.41 -7.90 19.49
C ILE A 74 -2.28 -7.47 20.96
N SER A 75 -2.92 -8.19 21.88
CA SER A 75 -3.05 -7.75 23.28
C SER A 75 -1.78 -7.95 24.10
N LYS A 76 -1.04 -9.03 23.84
CA LYS A 76 0.16 -9.42 24.61
C LYS A 76 1.46 -9.05 23.95
N TYR A 77 1.55 -9.24 22.61
CA TYR A 77 2.76 -8.96 21.85
C TYR A 77 2.72 -7.63 21.10
N HIS A 78 1.60 -6.92 21.19
CA HIS A 78 1.42 -5.56 20.66
C HIS A 78 1.75 -5.41 19.17
N VAL A 79 1.47 -6.46 18.36
CA VAL A 79 1.68 -6.38 16.91
C VAL A 79 0.84 -5.25 16.33
N GLY A 80 1.48 -4.40 15.52
CA GLY A 80 0.87 -3.20 14.96
C GLY A 80 0.16 -3.43 13.63
N ASN A 81 0.35 -4.60 13.00
CA ASN A 81 -0.13 -4.81 11.64
C ASN A 81 -0.69 -6.21 11.46
N LEU A 82 -1.74 -6.32 10.65
CA LEU A 82 -2.29 -7.59 10.20
C LEU A 82 -2.37 -7.62 8.67
N VAL A 83 -2.12 -8.79 8.07
CA VAL A 83 -2.41 -9.03 6.65
C VAL A 83 -3.48 -10.11 6.53
N PHE A 84 -4.65 -9.75 5.99
CA PHE A 84 -5.72 -10.72 5.80
C PHE A 84 -5.50 -11.56 4.55
N MET A 85 -5.58 -12.89 4.72
CA MET A 85 -5.33 -13.85 3.66
C MET A 85 -6.63 -14.40 3.04
N GLN A 86 -7.40 -15.19 3.76
CA GLN A 86 -8.56 -15.90 3.19
C GLN A 86 -9.83 -15.61 4.00
N GLY A 87 -10.97 -15.59 3.30
CA GLY A 87 -12.27 -15.50 3.97
C GLY A 87 -13.38 -14.88 3.16
N THR A 88 -14.20 -14.04 3.81
CA THR A 88 -15.28 -13.28 3.21
C THR A 88 -15.21 -11.81 3.65
N PRO A 89 -15.70 -10.86 2.84
CA PRO A 89 -15.64 -9.45 3.19
C PRO A 89 -16.32 -9.12 4.52
N LYS A 90 -17.49 -9.72 4.77
CA LYS A 90 -18.26 -9.49 6.00
C LYS A 90 -17.47 -9.93 7.23
N LYS A 91 -16.98 -11.18 7.22
CA LYS A 91 -16.25 -11.74 8.38
C LYS A 91 -14.92 -11.02 8.60
N GLN A 92 -14.22 -10.61 7.52
CA GLN A 92 -13.01 -9.79 7.65
C GLN A 92 -13.32 -8.44 8.31
N ALA A 93 -14.35 -7.73 7.88
CA ALA A 93 -14.72 -6.45 8.48
C ALA A 93 -15.09 -6.58 9.96
N GLU A 94 -15.86 -7.63 10.34
CA GLU A 94 -16.20 -7.93 11.72
C GLU A 94 -14.94 -8.19 12.58
N LEU A 95 -14.00 -8.99 12.07
CA LEU A 95 -12.73 -9.28 12.74
C LEU A 95 -11.84 -8.05 12.82
N THR A 96 -11.76 -7.26 11.75
CA THR A 96 -10.99 -6.00 11.74
C THR A 96 -11.47 -5.07 12.85
N ASN A 97 -12.78 -4.85 12.98
CA ASN A 97 -13.33 -4.01 14.04
C ASN A 97 -12.97 -4.55 15.43
N ARG A 98 -13.17 -5.83 15.67
CA ARG A 98 -12.82 -6.47 16.95
C ARG A 98 -11.33 -6.36 17.30
N TYR A 99 -10.46 -6.55 16.33
CA TYR A 99 -9.02 -6.45 16.51
C TYR A 99 -8.57 -4.99 16.73
N GLN A 100 -9.19 -4.04 16.06
CA GLN A 100 -8.96 -2.62 16.31
C GLN A 100 -9.36 -2.23 17.75
N ASP A 101 -10.50 -2.74 18.23
CA ASP A 101 -10.96 -2.48 19.62
C ASP A 101 -10.04 -3.11 20.68
N THR A 102 -9.31 -4.18 20.31
CA THR A 102 -8.34 -4.86 21.20
C THR A 102 -6.99 -4.14 21.23
N ALA A 103 -6.64 -3.45 20.16
CA ALA A 103 -5.31 -2.86 19.98
C ALA A 103 -5.14 -1.58 20.79
N LYS A 104 -3.96 -1.44 21.44
CA LYS A 104 -3.59 -0.20 22.16
C LYS A 104 -3.31 0.98 21.22
N ALA A 105 -2.74 0.69 20.06
CA ALA A 105 -2.56 1.63 18.95
C ALA A 105 -3.30 1.10 17.72
N PRO A 106 -3.80 1.99 16.84
CA PRO A 106 -4.52 1.55 15.64
C PRO A 106 -3.69 0.59 14.77
N LEU A 107 -4.29 -0.54 14.37
CA LEU A 107 -3.66 -1.54 13.51
C LEU A 107 -3.64 -1.06 12.05
N LEU A 108 -2.54 -1.28 11.34
CA LEU A 108 -2.50 -1.23 9.89
C LEU A 108 -2.96 -2.58 9.32
N ILE A 109 -3.94 -2.54 8.43
CA ILE A 109 -4.49 -3.74 7.79
C ILE A 109 -3.95 -3.81 6.36
N GLY A 110 -3.15 -4.84 6.11
CA GLY A 110 -2.59 -5.18 4.81
C GLY A 110 -3.43 -6.22 4.06
N PHE A 111 -3.26 -6.26 2.76
CA PHE A 111 -3.99 -7.16 1.86
C PHE A 111 -3.22 -7.37 0.55
N ASP A 112 -3.33 -8.55 -0.04
CA ASP A 112 -2.88 -8.80 -1.41
C ASP A 112 -4.10 -8.79 -2.34
N GLY A 113 -4.26 -7.76 -3.13
CA GLY A 113 -5.40 -7.60 -4.03
C GLY A 113 -4.98 -7.32 -5.47
N GLU A 114 -4.16 -8.19 -6.09
CA GLU A 114 -3.62 -7.98 -7.44
C GLU A 114 -4.72 -7.89 -8.50
N TRP A 115 -5.76 -8.72 -8.38
CA TRP A 115 -6.94 -8.71 -9.27
C TRP A 115 -8.25 -8.45 -8.49
N GLY A 116 -8.14 -7.64 -7.45
CA GLY A 116 -9.28 -7.28 -6.59
C GLY A 116 -9.34 -8.10 -5.31
N LEU A 117 -10.41 -7.88 -4.56
CA LEU A 117 -10.62 -8.60 -3.30
C LEU A 117 -10.78 -10.12 -3.49
N ASP A 118 -11.18 -10.57 -4.69
CA ASP A 118 -11.35 -11.98 -5.03
C ASP A 118 -10.06 -12.81 -4.88
N MET A 119 -8.89 -12.16 -4.92
CA MET A 119 -7.64 -12.85 -4.64
C MET A 119 -7.66 -13.56 -3.27
N ARG A 120 -8.35 -12.97 -2.30
CA ARG A 120 -8.38 -13.44 -0.92
C ARG A 120 -9.78 -13.71 -0.39
N LEU A 121 -10.78 -12.98 -0.85
CA LEU A 121 -12.11 -12.97 -0.28
C LEU A 121 -13.15 -13.53 -1.25
N LYS A 122 -13.78 -14.64 -0.88
CA LYS A 122 -14.85 -15.27 -1.65
C LYS A 122 -16.06 -14.35 -1.82
N ASN A 123 -16.80 -14.54 -2.90
CA ASN A 123 -18.01 -13.81 -3.24
C ASN A 123 -17.78 -12.30 -3.48
N THR A 124 -16.60 -11.96 -4.01
CA THR A 124 -16.27 -10.61 -4.46
C THR A 124 -16.04 -10.59 -5.98
N TYR A 125 -16.01 -9.38 -6.55
CA TYR A 125 -15.75 -9.23 -7.97
C TYR A 125 -14.27 -9.52 -8.27
N ARG A 126 -14.04 -10.38 -9.28
CA ARG A 126 -12.72 -10.68 -9.81
C ARG A 126 -12.44 -9.82 -11.03
N PHE A 127 -11.39 -9.02 -10.94
CA PHE A 127 -10.86 -8.29 -12.09
C PHE A 127 -9.94 -9.17 -12.95
N PRO A 128 -9.67 -8.78 -14.20
CA PRO A 128 -8.73 -9.50 -15.05
C PRO A 128 -7.32 -9.56 -14.45
N TRP A 129 -6.54 -10.53 -14.89
CA TRP A 129 -5.12 -10.61 -14.58
C TRP A 129 -4.35 -9.39 -15.10
N ASN A 130 -3.25 -9.02 -14.42
CA ASN A 130 -2.40 -7.91 -14.83
C ASN A 130 -1.90 -8.05 -16.27
N MET A 131 -1.60 -9.27 -16.74
CA MET A 131 -1.22 -9.51 -18.13
C MET A 131 -2.30 -9.07 -19.13
N THR A 132 -3.57 -9.33 -18.82
CA THR A 132 -4.71 -8.85 -19.61
C THR A 132 -4.82 -7.33 -19.55
N LEU A 133 -4.67 -6.74 -18.36
CA LEU A 133 -4.67 -5.30 -18.16
C LEU A 133 -3.49 -4.63 -18.88
N GLY A 134 -2.34 -5.29 -18.95
CA GLY A 134 -1.16 -4.84 -19.68
C GLY A 134 -1.38 -4.66 -21.19
N ALA A 135 -2.30 -5.44 -21.78
CA ALA A 135 -2.66 -5.33 -23.19
C ALA A 135 -3.58 -4.13 -23.51
N ILE A 136 -4.18 -3.49 -22.51
CA ILE A 136 -5.06 -2.33 -22.68
C ILE A 136 -4.20 -1.10 -23.03
N LYS A 137 -4.50 -0.44 -24.14
CA LYS A 137 -3.75 0.76 -24.57
C LYS A 137 -4.14 2.03 -23.80
N ASN A 138 -5.37 2.10 -23.31
CA ASN A 138 -5.87 3.28 -22.59
C ASN A 138 -5.61 3.17 -21.09
N ASP A 139 -4.57 3.83 -20.59
CA ASP A 139 -4.18 3.82 -19.19
C ASP A 139 -5.22 4.42 -18.24
N ALA A 140 -6.18 5.23 -18.75
CA ALA A 140 -7.28 5.72 -17.94
C ALA A 140 -8.16 4.58 -17.41
N LEU A 141 -8.29 3.47 -18.14
CA LEU A 141 -9.01 2.28 -17.67
C LEU A 141 -8.26 1.58 -16.53
N ILE A 142 -6.94 1.57 -16.59
CA ILE A 142 -6.11 1.02 -15.50
C ILE A 142 -6.22 1.88 -14.25
N ASN A 143 -6.23 3.20 -14.41
CA ASN A 143 -6.48 4.12 -13.30
C ASN A 143 -7.87 3.90 -12.68
N GLN A 144 -8.92 3.75 -13.50
CA GLN A 144 -10.26 3.43 -13.01
C GLN A 144 -10.30 2.10 -12.25
N PHE A 145 -9.60 1.08 -12.73
CA PHE A 145 -9.45 -0.20 -12.02
C PHE A 145 -8.83 0.02 -10.63
N GLY A 146 -7.70 0.74 -10.55
CA GLY A 146 -7.07 1.10 -9.28
C GLY A 146 -8.04 1.82 -8.34
N LYS A 147 -8.79 2.81 -8.85
CA LYS A 147 -9.79 3.55 -8.08
C LYS A 147 -10.89 2.66 -7.50
N HIS A 148 -11.45 1.75 -8.31
CA HIS A 148 -12.45 0.81 -7.81
C HIS A 148 -11.89 -0.11 -6.72
N LEU A 149 -10.67 -0.62 -6.93
CA LEU A 149 -10.03 -1.48 -5.93
C LEU A 149 -9.75 -0.72 -4.63
N GLY A 150 -9.25 0.52 -4.72
CA GLY A 150 -9.05 1.39 -3.55
C GLY A 150 -10.35 1.64 -2.78
N GLN A 151 -11.47 1.89 -3.48
CA GLN A 151 -12.79 2.04 -2.88
C GLN A 151 -13.25 0.75 -2.17
N HIS A 152 -13.05 -0.42 -2.79
CA HIS A 152 -13.39 -1.70 -2.19
C HIS A 152 -12.54 -1.96 -0.94
N ALA A 153 -11.24 -1.72 -1.02
CA ALA A 153 -10.30 -1.88 0.09
C ALA A 153 -10.69 -0.99 1.29
N LYS A 154 -10.91 0.30 1.03
CA LYS A 154 -11.33 1.27 2.06
C LYS A 154 -12.62 0.85 2.74
N ARG A 155 -13.60 0.32 2.00
CA ARG A 155 -14.91 -0.08 2.54
C ARG A 155 -14.83 -1.18 3.59
N ILE A 156 -13.81 -2.04 3.54
CA ILE A 156 -13.62 -3.15 4.50
C ILE A 156 -12.42 -2.93 5.43
N GLY A 157 -11.93 -1.68 5.54
CA GLY A 157 -10.90 -1.29 6.49
C GLY A 157 -9.48 -1.72 6.11
N ILE A 158 -9.18 -1.92 4.83
CA ILE A 158 -7.83 -2.17 4.35
C ILE A 158 -7.10 -0.83 4.16
N HIS A 159 -5.90 -0.72 4.73
CA HIS A 159 -5.03 0.46 4.66
C HIS A 159 -3.92 0.31 3.61
N ILE A 160 -3.39 -0.91 3.42
CA ILE A 160 -2.26 -1.20 2.54
C ILE A 160 -2.65 -2.34 1.60
N ASN A 161 -2.50 -2.13 0.29
CA ASN A 161 -2.56 -3.20 -0.70
C ASN A 161 -1.15 -3.48 -1.24
N PHE A 162 -0.68 -4.74 -1.10
CA PHE A 162 0.61 -5.19 -1.63
C PHE A 162 0.52 -5.53 -3.13
N ALA A 163 -0.01 -4.58 -3.90
CA ALA A 163 -0.20 -4.63 -5.35
C ALA A 163 0.04 -3.23 -5.95
N PRO A 164 0.30 -3.13 -7.24
CA PRO A 164 0.39 -4.20 -8.24
C PRO A 164 1.74 -4.90 -8.24
N VAL A 165 1.80 -6.10 -8.86
CA VAL A 165 3.06 -6.74 -9.23
C VAL A 165 3.72 -5.94 -10.36
N ILE A 166 4.97 -5.51 -10.13
CA ILE A 166 5.75 -4.68 -11.07
C ILE A 166 6.93 -5.43 -11.70
N ASP A 167 6.95 -6.74 -11.53
CA ASP A 167 7.92 -7.61 -12.17
C ASP A 167 7.72 -7.58 -13.69
N VAL A 168 8.81 -7.40 -14.42
CA VAL A 168 8.82 -7.51 -15.88
C VAL A 168 8.93 -9.00 -16.25
N ASN A 169 7.97 -9.53 -17.02
CA ASN A 169 7.93 -10.96 -17.39
C ASN A 169 8.95 -11.30 -18.47
N THR A 170 10.22 -11.24 -18.15
CA THR A 170 11.33 -11.53 -19.09
C THR A 170 11.54 -13.02 -19.36
N ASN A 171 10.96 -13.88 -18.53
CA ASN A 171 11.03 -15.34 -18.70
C ASN A 171 9.61 -15.92 -18.70
N PRO A 172 9.07 -16.30 -19.89
CA PRO A 172 7.72 -16.85 -20.00
C PRO A 172 7.55 -18.20 -19.29
N ALA A 173 8.66 -18.91 -19.01
CA ALA A 173 8.64 -20.17 -18.25
C ALA A 173 8.61 -19.95 -16.72
N ASN A 174 8.64 -18.70 -16.22
CA ASN A 174 8.53 -18.43 -14.80
C ASN A 174 7.12 -18.78 -14.29
N PRO A 175 6.96 -19.80 -13.42
CA PRO A 175 5.64 -20.24 -12.98
C PRO A 175 5.02 -19.32 -11.93
N ILE A 176 5.78 -18.38 -11.36
CA ILE A 176 5.34 -17.54 -10.25
C ILE A 176 4.80 -16.20 -10.74
N ILE A 177 5.52 -15.52 -11.63
CA ILE A 177 5.13 -14.21 -12.14
C ILE A 177 4.08 -14.34 -13.24
N GLY A 178 4.40 -14.87 -14.40
CA GLY A 178 3.45 -15.15 -15.47
C GLY A 178 2.37 -14.07 -15.64
N ASN A 179 1.12 -14.47 -15.52
CA ASN A 179 -0.05 -13.59 -15.66
C ASN A 179 -0.16 -12.47 -14.60
N ARG A 180 0.62 -12.51 -13.56
CA ARG A 180 0.66 -11.46 -12.52
C ARG A 180 1.39 -10.20 -12.97
N SER A 181 2.26 -10.30 -13.98
CA SER A 181 2.94 -9.14 -14.60
C SER A 181 2.02 -8.43 -15.60
N PHE A 182 2.25 -7.12 -15.80
CA PHE A 182 1.64 -6.37 -16.91
C PHE A 182 2.29 -6.62 -18.28
N GLY A 183 3.32 -7.48 -18.37
CA GLY A 183 3.95 -7.86 -19.62
C GLY A 183 5.47 -7.91 -19.59
N GLU A 184 6.07 -7.97 -20.77
CA GLU A 184 7.52 -8.16 -21.00
C GLU A 184 8.26 -6.82 -21.24
N SER A 185 7.56 -5.73 -21.52
CA SER A 185 8.17 -4.40 -21.70
C SER A 185 8.21 -3.67 -20.37
N LYS A 186 9.41 -3.28 -19.95
CA LYS A 186 9.64 -2.45 -18.76
C LYS A 186 8.82 -1.15 -18.79
N GLU A 187 8.75 -0.52 -19.94
CA GLU A 187 8.02 0.74 -20.15
C GLU A 187 6.53 0.52 -19.94
N ASN A 188 5.96 -0.54 -20.50
CA ASN A 188 4.55 -0.89 -20.33
C ASN A 188 4.22 -1.21 -18.87
N VAL A 189 5.03 -2.07 -18.22
CA VAL A 189 4.86 -2.41 -16.80
C VAL A 189 4.88 -1.14 -15.93
N THR A 190 5.84 -0.23 -16.18
CA THR A 190 5.95 1.04 -15.45
C THR A 190 4.71 1.92 -15.63
N GLN A 191 4.24 2.10 -16.88
CA GLN A 191 3.06 2.93 -17.18
C GLN A 191 1.80 2.38 -16.52
N LYS A 192 1.56 1.07 -16.64
CA LYS A 192 0.40 0.40 -16.04
C LYS A 192 0.43 0.49 -14.52
N ALA A 193 1.60 0.22 -13.91
CA ALA A 193 1.77 0.31 -12.47
C ALA A 193 1.50 1.72 -11.93
N ILE A 194 2.04 2.75 -12.59
CA ILE A 194 1.79 4.15 -12.22
C ILE A 194 0.30 4.49 -12.34
N ALA A 195 -0.36 4.08 -13.43
CA ALA A 195 -1.79 4.35 -13.63
C ALA A 195 -2.63 3.66 -12.53
N PHE A 196 -2.33 2.40 -12.21
CA PHE A 196 -2.97 1.64 -11.14
C PHE A 196 -2.79 2.32 -9.78
N ILE A 197 -1.54 2.63 -9.39
CA ILE A 197 -1.21 3.22 -8.09
C ILE A 197 -1.91 4.57 -7.92
N LYS A 198 -1.82 5.46 -8.94
CA LYS A 198 -2.51 6.76 -8.91
C LYS A 198 -4.03 6.66 -8.81
N GLY A 199 -4.61 5.58 -9.33
CA GLY A 199 -6.05 5.35 -9.20
C GLY A 199 -6.40 4.86 -7.80
N MET A 200 -5.54 4.07 -7.19
CA MET A 200 -5.79 3.47 -5.88
C MET A 200 -5.62 4.44 -4.72
N GLN A 201 -4.72 5.41 -4.84
CA GLN A 201 -4.50 6.52 -3.91
C GLN A 201 -5.51 7.66 -4.08
#